data_c7c9cd3b393ad1bd1c88bafcb6973d49
#
_entry.id   c7c9cd3b393ad1bd1c88bafcb6973d49
#
_cell.length_a   1.000
_cell.length_b   1.000
_cell.length_c   1.000
_cell.angle_alpha   90.00
_cell.angle_beta   90.00
_cell.angle_gamma   90.00
#
_symmetry.space_group_name_H-M   'P 1'
#
loop_
_entity.id
_entity.type
_entity.pdbx_description
1 polymer ?
#
loop_
_entity_poly.entity_id
_entity_poly.type
_entity_poly.pdbx_seq_one_letter_code
_entity_poly.pdbx_strand_id
1 'polypeptide(L)'
;MRLLSLLALAPCLAIIAAPANPELTGFPFTDETLNYNINWPSGLSLGEGHLRARHSTGGWAFALTLDASVPGFAVKDSYSSRSNSDFCSIEFSKQFAHGARQGSENEAIDRSHETATRTTVKDGKEAGKSEFPIPDCVKDALTLLFYARRELGQGRVPPPQSVLFGGLYQARLDYAGAEMIQIAERPVQTDKIVCSLKGPASSVEFEIYFARDPARTPLLFKVPLPLGRFSMELVR
;
A
#
# COMPACT_ATOMS: atom_id res chain seq x y z
N MET A 1 -84.78 -7.48 8.17
CA MET A 1 -83.51 -8.09 7.65
C MET A 1 -82.53 -7.02 7.37
N ARG A 2 -81.54 -6.80 8.26
CA ARG A 2 -80.46 -5.80 8.07
C ARG A 2 -79.17 -6.56 7.77
N LEU A 3 -78.64 -6.37 6.56
CA LEU A 3 -77.32 -6.88 6.18
C LEU A 3 -76.26 -5.93 6.78
N LEU A 4 -75.40 -6.45 7.63
CA LEU A 4 -74.15 -5.79 8.04
C LEU A 4 -73.05 -6.19 7.04
N SER A 5 -72.53 -5.17 6.33
CA SER A 5 -71.32 -5.30 5.53
C SER A 5 -70.10 -5.11 6.41
N LEU A 6 -69.30 -6.16 6.62
CA LEU A 6 -67.97 -6.09 7.22
C LEU A 6 -66.97 -5.57 6.18
N LEU A 7 -66.44 -4.38 6.42
CA LEU A 7 -65.27 -3.87 5.70
C LEU A 7 -63.99 -4.48 6.35
N ALA A 8 -63.29 -5.33 5.63
CA ALA A 8 -62.01 -5.84 6.05
C ALA A 8 -60.93 -4.81 5.69
N LEU A 9 -60.32 -4.18 6.69
CA LEU A 9 -59.12 -3.34 6.56
C LEU A 9 -57.91 -4.26 6.49
N ALA A 10 -57.25 -4.34 5.32
CA ALA A 10 -55.96 -5.01 5.15
C ALA A 10 -54.84 -4.06 5.61
N PRO A 11 -53.94 -4.44 6.54
CA PRO A 11 -52.79 -3.62 6.87
C PRO A 11 -51.75 -3.70 5.74
N CYS A 12 -51.45 -2.53 5.14
CA CYS A 12 -50.36 -2.38 4.18
C CYS A 12 -49.02 -2.41 4.95
N LEU A 13 -48.33 -3.55 4.97
CA LEU A 13 -46.96 -3.64 5.49
C LEU A 13 -46.05 -2.88 4.51
N ALA A 14 -45.64 -1.68 4.89
CA ALA A 14 -44.56 -0.98 4.20
C ALA A 14 -43.23 -1.71 4.46
N ILE A 15 -42.71 -2.40 3.47
CA ILE A 15 -41.35 -2.95 3.49
C ILE A 15 -40.38 -1.76 3.42
N ILE A 16 -39.81 -1.38 4.57
CA ILE A 16 -38.70 -0.43 4.62
C ILE A 16 -37.50 -1.17 4.03
N ALA A 17 -37.18 -0.91 2.76
CA ALA A 17 -35.93 -1.35 2.17
C ALA A 17 -34.77 -0.74 2.99
N ALA A 18 -33.96 -1.58 3.62
CA ALA A 18 -32.72 -1.13 4.25
C ALA A 18 -31.88 -0.41 3.16
N PRO A 19 -31.22 0.72 3.50
CA PRO A 19 -30.34 1.39 2.54
C PRO A 19 -29.30 0.38 2.10
N ALA A 20 -29.21 0.13 0.79
CA ALA A 20 -28.15 -0.68 0.21
C ALA A 20 -26.82 -0.02 0.63
N ASN A 21 -25.98 -0.78 1.36
CA ASN A 21 -24.62 -0.32 1.64
C ASN A 21 -23.98 0.08 0.31
N PRO A 22 -23.37 1.27 0.21
CA PRO A 22 -22.68 1.65 -1.01
C PRO A 22 -21.65 0.57 -1.31
N GLU A 23 -21.70 0.03 -2.51
CA GLU A 23 -20.77 -1.01 -2.97
C GLU A 23 -19.35 -0.44 -2.85
N LEU A 24 -18.54 -1.01 -1.96
CA LEU A 24 -17.16 -0.58 -1.74
C LEU A 24 -16.34 -1.03 -2.94
N THR A 25 -16.16 -0.12 -3.88
CA THR A 25 -15.51 -0.39 -5.18
C THR A 25 -14.00 -0.34 -5.07
N GLY A 26 -13.33 -0.60 -4.06
CA GLY A 26 -11.89 -0.74 -3.94
C GLY A 26 -11.06 0.26 -4.77
N PHE A 27 -9.81 -0.08 -5.00
CA PHE A 27 -8.90 0.71 -5.85
C PHE A 27 -9.54 1.03 -7.21
N PRO A 28 -9.59 2.30 -7.65
CA PRO A 28 -10.44 2.75 -8.76
C PRO A 28 -10.03 2.25 -10.15
N PHE A 29 -9.00 1.44 -10.27
CA PHE A 29 -8.49 0.91 -11.55
C PHE A 29 -8.18 2.00 -12.59
N THR A 30 -7.78 3.19 -12.14
CA THR A 30 -7.36 4.31 -12.98
C THR A 30 -5.93 4.72 -12.65
N ASP A 31 -5.29 5.39 -13.60
CA ASP A 31 -3.98 5.98 -13.35
C ASP A 31 -4.07 7.03 -12.25
N GLU A 32 -3.12 7.02 -11.31
CA GLU A 32 -3.04 8.03 -10.26
C GLU A 32 -1.60 8.45 -9.95
N THR A 33 -1.48 9.63 -9.37
CA THR A 33 -0.24 10.13 -8.76
C THR A 33 -0.59 10.77 -7.42
N LEU A 34 0.06 10.31 -6.36
CA LEU A 34 -0.09 10.83 -5.02
C LEU A 34 1.25 11.47 -4.60
N ASN A 35 1.18 12.70 -4.11
CA ASN A 35 2.36 13.46 -3.69
C ASN A 35 2.36 13.57 -2.17
N TYR A 36 3.53 13.40 -1.55
CA TYR A 36 3.70 13.36 -0.11
C TYR A 36 4.81 14.29 0.35
N ASN A 37 4.63 14.87 1.54
CA ASN A 37 5.72 15.45 2.30
C ASN A 37 6.34 14.39 3.21
N ILE A 38 7.67 14.33 3.25
CA ILE A 38 8.43 13.48 4.18
C ILE A 38 8.83 14.35 5.36
N ASN A 39 8.44 13.93 6.57
CA ASN A 39 8.66 14.72 7.77
C ASN A 39 9.51 13.98 8.81
N TRP A 40 10.35 14.74 9.50
CA TRP A 40 11.06 14.32 10.71
C TRP A 40 10.07 14.12 11.88
N PRO A 41 10.41 13.36 12.92
CA PRO A 41 9.55 13.19 14.11
C PRO A 41 9.08 14.49 14.78
N SER A 42 9.83 15.59 14.63
CA SER A 42 9.44 16.92 15.12
C SER A 42 8.45 17.67 14.20
N GLY A 43 8.09 17.11 13.05
CA GLY A 43 7.26 17.76 12.03
C GLY A 43 8.03 18.59 11.00
N LEU A 44 9.35 18.70 11.12
CA LEU A 44 10.17 19.39 10.11
C LEU A 44 10.11 18.63 8.79
N SER A 45 9.76 19.32 7.69
CA SER A 45 9.79 18.74 6.36
C SER A 45 11.24 18.45 5.93
N LEU A 46 11.44 17.23 5.42
CA LEU A 46 12.74 16.75 4.93
C LEU A 46 12.78 16.64 3.41
N GLY A 47 11.62 16.60 2.75
CA GLY A 47 11.54 16.38 1.32
C GLY A 47 10.19 15.83 0.87
N GLU A 48 10.18 15.19 -0.29
CA GLU A 48 8.98 14.79 -1.00
C GLU A 48 9.02 13.33 -1.41
N GLY A 49 7.82 12.74 -1.53
CA GLY A 49 7.60 11.42 -2.07
C GLY A 49 6.52 11.44 -3.17
N HIS A 50 6.70 10.65 -4.22
CA HIS A 50 5.71 10.53 -5.30
C HIS A 50 5.37 9.06 -5.52
N LEU A 51 4.14 8.69 -5.23
CA LEU A 51 3.60 7.35 -5.49
C LEU A 51 2.72 7.39 -6.73
N ARG A 52 2.99 6.48 -7.67
CA ARG A 52 2.26 6.41 -8.94
C ARG A 52 1.73 5.01 -9.18
N ALA A 53 0.54 4.93 -9.77
CA ALA A 53 -0.01 3.73 -10.36
C ALA A 53 -0.45 4.01 -11.79
N ARG A 54 -0.15 3.08 -12.69
CA ARG A 54 -0.56 3.15 -14.09
C ARG A 54 -1.01 1.79 -14.58
N HIS A 55 -2.04 1.79 -15.42
CA HIS A 55 -2.37 0.61 -16.19
C HIS A 55 -1.22 0.21 -17.11
N SER A 56 -0.99 -1.08 -17.19
CA SER A 56 -0.04 -1.72 -18.10
C SER A 56 -0.73 -2.89 -18.80
N THR A 57 -0.20 -3.31 -19.93
CA THR A 57 -0.74 -4.48 -20.65
C THR A 57 -0.77 -5.70 -19.73
N GLY A 58 -1.98 -6.16 -19.40
CA GLY A 58 -2.20 -7.33 -18.54
C GLY A 58 -2.02 -7.09 -17.03
N GLY A 59 -1.91 -5.83 -16.56
CA GLY A 59 -1.77 -5.56 -15.14
C GLY A 59 -1.45 -4.11 -14.81
N TRP A 60 -0.52 -3.90 -13.89
CA TRP A 60 -0.18 -2.61 -13.30
C TRP A 60 1.32 -2.34 -13.30
N ALA A 61 1.67 -1.07 -13.44
CA ALA A 61 2.99 -0.52 -13.15
C ALA A 61 2.88 0.47 -11.98
N PHE A 62 3.68 0.23 -10.94
CA PHE A 62 3.75 1.08 -9.76
C PHE A 62 5.13 1.70 -9.64
N ALA A 63 5.21 2.92 -9.13
CA ALA A 63 6.47 3.58 -8.82
C ALA A 63 6.34 4.41 -7.53
N LEU A 64 7.43 4.46 -6.77
CA LEU A 64 7.60 5.36 -5.62
C LEU A 64 8.97 6.02 -5.73
N THR A 65 9.01 7.34 -5.69
CA THR A 65 10.26 8.09 -5.56
C THR A 65 10.26 8.86 -4.25
N LEU A 66 11.40 8.88 -3.57
CA LEU A 66 11.64 9.63 -2.35
C LEU A 66 12.86 10.51 -2.57
N ASP A 67 12.72 11.80 -2.30
CA ASP A 67 13.83 12.78 -2.31
C ASP A 67 13.78 13.55 -0.98
N ALA A 68 14.65 13.18 -0.05
CA ALA A 68 14.70 13.76 1.27
C ALA A 68 16.12 14.13 1.66
N SER A 69 16.26 15.13 2.51
CA SER A 69 17.56 15.59 2.98
C SER A 69 17.49 15.91 4.47
N VAL A 70 18.33 15.25 5.23
CA VAL A 70 18.69 15.67 6.58
C VAL A 70 20.01 16.43 6.52
N PRO A 71 20.34 17.32 7.47
CA PRO A 71 21.60 18.06 7.46
C PRO A 71 22.81 17.14 7.26
N GLY A 72 23.53 17.34 6.14
CA GLY A 72 24.71 16.57 5.77
C GLY A 72 24.45 15.19 5.14
N PHE A 73 23.19 14.80 4.91
CA PHE A 73 22.87 13.49 4.35
C PHE A 73 21.62 13.52 3.46
N ALA A 74 21.82 13.35 2.16
CA ALA A 74 20.73 13.24 1.17
C ALA A 74 20.30 11.78 1.00
N VAL A 75 19.00 11.56 0.85
CA VAL A 75 18.36 10.27 0.60
C VAL A 75 17.54 10.39 -0.69
N LYS A 76 17.90 9.64 -1.71
CA LYS A 76 17.13 9.53 -2.95
C LYS A 76 16.88 8.07 -3.25
N ASP A 77 15.63 7.68 -3.17
CA ASP A 77 15.21 6.32 -3.49
C ASP A 77 14.21 6.32 -4.64
N SER A 78 14.32 5.34 -5.50
CA SER A 78 13.36 5.07 -6.57
C SER A 78 13.03 3.59 -6.59
N TYR A 79 11.75 3.29 -6.51
CA TYR A 79 11.21 1.94 -6.56
C TYR A 79 10.29 1.83 -7.77
N SER A 80 10.35 0.74 -8.50
CA SER A 80 9.38 0.41 -9.53
C SER A 80 8.97 -1.05 -9.45
N SER A 81 7.73 -1.31 -9.80
CA SER A 81 7.11 -2.63 -9.75
C SER A 81 6.20 -2.83 -10.94
N ARG A 82 6.14 -4.05 -11.44
CA ARG A 82 5.11 -4.50 -12.36
C ARG A 82 4.40 -5.71 -11.78
N SER A 83 3.09 -5.71 -11.92
CA SER A 83 2.24 -6.83 -11.50
C SER A 83 1.22 -7.19 -12.58
N ASN A 84 0.67 -8.40 -12.50
CA ASN A 84 -0.52 -8.77 -13.27
C ASN A 84 -1.79 -8.13 -12.66
N SER A 85 -2.95 -8.40 -13.28
CA SER A 85 -4.27 -7.92 -12.82
C SER A 85 -4.66 -8.42 -11.42
N ASP A 86 -4.10 -9.54 -10.97
CA ASP A 86 -4.37 -10.14 -9.66
C ASP A 86 -3.44 -9.60 -8.56
N PHE A 87 -2.61 -8.61 -8.88
CA PHE A 87 -1.57 -8.08 -8.00
C PHE A 87 -0.53 -9.13 -7.59
N CYS A 88 -0.16 -10.02 -8.51
CA CYS A 88 1.03 -10.85 -8.36
C CYS A 88 2.19 -10.15 -9.05
N SER A 89 3.29 -9.95 -8.34
CA SER A 89 4.47 -9.25 -8.87
C SER A 89 5.12 -10.03 -10.01
N ILE A 90 5.64 -9.29 -10.99
CA ILE A 90 6.39 -9.80 -12.14
C ILE A 90 7.85 -9.39 -12.02
N GLU A 91 8.07 -8.15 -11.65
CA GLU A 91 9.40 -7.60 -11.40
C GLU A 91 9.34 -6.46 -10.38
N PHE A 92 10.42 -6.28 -9.66
CA PHE A 92 10.60 -5.17 -8.74
C PHE A 92 12.01 -4.63 -8.87
N SER A 93 12.18 -3.33 -8.89
CA SER A 93 13.48 -2.70 -8.85
C SER A 93 13.55 -1.58 -7.83
N LYS A 94 14.75 -1.42 -7.27
CA LYS A 94 15.08 -0.38 -6.31
C LYS A 94 16.40 0.26 -6.74
N GLN A 95 16.43 1.59 -6.76
CA GLN A 95 17.66 2.37 -6.86
C GLN A 95 17.73 3.26 -5.62
N PHE A 96 18.91 3.41 -5.07
CA PHE A 96 19.12 4.24 -3.88
C PHE A 96 20.42 5.05 -3.98
N ALA A 97 20.36 6.25 -3.42
CA ALA A 97 21.53 7.10 -3.17
C ALA A 97 21.38 7.72 -1.78
N HIS A 98 22.21 7.28 -0.85
CA HIS A 98 22.21 7.68 0.55
C HIS A 98 23.55 8.31 0.91
N GLY A 99 23.67 9.62 0.79
CA GLY A 99 24.95 10.31 0.85
C GLY A 99 25.91 9.80 -0.24
N ALA A 100 27.06 9.27 0.14
CA ALA A 100 28.04 8.70 -0.78
C ALA A 100 27.72 7.25 -1.22
N ARG A 101 26.76 6.58 -0.61
CA ARG A 101 26.40 5.18 -0.94
C ARG A 101 25.31 5.17 -2.01
N GLN A 102 25.57 4.48 -3.11
CA GLN A 102 24.59 4.30 -4.18
C GLN A 102 24.57 2.87 -4.68
N GLY A 103 23.43 2.45 -5.21
CA GLY A 103 23.28 1.12 -5.76
C GLY A 103 21.88 0.87 -6.29
N SER A 104 21.71 -0.32 -6.86
CA SER A 104 20.41 -0.80 -7.29
C SER A 104 20.24 -2.29 -7.02
N GLU A 105 19.01 -2.71 -6.90
CA GLU A 105 18.59 -4.10 -6.82
C GLU A 105 17.46 -4.32 -7.82
N ASN A 106 17.55 -5.41 -8.58
CA ASN A 106 16.49 -5.90 -9.46
C ASN A 106 16.05 -7.28 -9.03
N GLU A 107 14.77 -7.49 -8.90
CA GLU A 107 14.14 -8.77 -8.59
C GLU A 107 13.24 -9.18 -9.76
N ALA A 108 13.69 -10.19 -10.52
CA ALA A 108 12.91 -10.81 -11.58
C ALA A 108 12.21 -12.05 -11.06
N ILE A 109 10.90 -12.16 -11.31
CA ILE A 109 10.05 -13.21 -10.75
C ILE A 109 9.65 -14.18 -11.86
N ASP A 110 10.09 -15.43 -11.74
CA ASP A 110 9.67 -16.53 -12.60
C ASP A 110 8.65 -17.41 -11.88
N ARG A 111 7.37 -17.13 -12.16
CA ARG A 111 6.27 -17.86 -11.55
C ARG A 111 6.17 -19.31 -12.04
N SER A 112 6.66 -19.58 -13.26
CA SER A 112 6.60 -20.94 -13.83
C SER A 112 7.57 -21.91 -13.13
N HIS A 113 8.66 -21.37 -12.60
CA HIS A 113 9.66 -22.11 -11.82
C HIS A 113 9.59 -21.82 -10.32
N GLU A 114 8.63 -21.00 -9.88
CA GLU A 114 8.47 -20.58 -8.47
C GLU A 114 9.79 -20.02 -7.88
N THR A 115 10.51 -19.23 -8.68
CA THR A 115 11.79 -18.63 -8.29
C THR A 115 11.80 -17.12 -8.49
N ALA A 116 12.60 -16.43 -7.69
CA ALA A 116 12.96 -15.04 -7.91
C ALA A 116 14.48 -14.91 -7.97
N THR A 117 14.96 -14.16 -8.96
CA THR A 117 16.36 -13.81 -9.11
C THR A 117 16.57 -12.37 -8.69
N ARG A 118 17.42 -12.14 -7.68
CA ARG A 118 17.86 -10.81 -7.28
C ARG A 118 19.26 -10.54 -7.83
N THR A 119 19.41 -9.42 -8.54
CA THR A 119 20.68 -8.87 -8.98
C THR A 119 20.95 -7.55 -8.26
N THR A 120 22.10 -7.42 -7.62
CA THR A 120 22.54 -6.22 -6.91
C THR A 120 23.67 -5.56 -7.67
N VAL A 121 23.58 -4.24 -7.86
CA VAL A 121 24.63 -3.41 -8.50
C VAL A 121 25.10 -2.37 -7.49
N LYS A 122 26.42 -2.21 -7.34
CA LYS A 122 27.07 -1.16 -6.55
C LYS A 122 28.11 -0.47 -7.42
N ASP A 123 28.14 0.85 -7.39
CA ASP A 123 29.10 1.67 -8.16
C ASP A 123 29.17 1.28 -9.64
N GLY A 124 28.00 0.96 -10.23
CA GLY A 124 27.85 0.59 -11.64
C GLY A 124 28.33 -0.81 -12.00
N LYS A 125 28.70 -1.64 -11.02
CA LYS A 125 29.15 -3.02 -11.24
C LYS A 125 28.23 -4.01 -10.54
N GLU A 126 28.00 -5.18 -11.17
CA GLU A 126 27.28 -6.27 -10.50
C GLU A 126 28.05 -6.70 -9.25
N ALA A 127 27.40 -6.59 -8.11
CA ALA A 127 27.95 -6.89 -6.80
C ALA A 127 27.44 -8.23 -6.24
N GLY A 128 26.42 -8.80 -6.85
CA GLY A 128 25.89 -10.10 -6.45
C GLY A 128 24.64 -10.49 -7.22
N LYS A 129 24.48 -11.80 -7.37
CA LYS A 129 23.28 -12.43 -7.91
C LYS A 129 22.86 -13.56 -6.98
N SER A 130 21.57 -13.67 -6.67
CA SER A 130 21.02 -14.74 -5.85
C SER A 130 19.67 -15.16 -6.40
N GLU A 131 19.40 -16.45 -6.30
CA GLU A 131 18.11 -17.04 -6.63
C GLU A 131 17.53 -17.72 -5.41
N PHE A 132 16.22 -17.63 -5.23
CA PHE A 132 15.53 -18.22 -4.09
C PHE A 132 14.10 -18.59 -4.45
N PRO A 133 13.53 -19.61 -3.79
CA PRO A 133 12.15 -20.04 -4.03
C PRO A 133 11.16 -18.98 -3.53
N ILE A 134 10.07 -18.84 -4.26
CA ILE A 134 8.94 -17.97 -3.93
C ILE A 134 7.64 -18.75 -4.00
N PRO A 135 6.62 -18.37 -3.22
CA PRO A 135 5.28 -18.91 -3.42
C PRO A 135 4.63 -18.33 -4.69
N ASP A 136 3.62 -19.01 -5.18
CA ASP A 136 2.76 -18.46 -6.24
C ASP A 136 2.17 -17.11 -5.77
N CYS A 137 2.04 -16.19 -6.70
CA CYS A 137 1.49 -14.85 -6.43
C CYS A 137 2.20 -14.08 -5.29
N VAL A 138 3.53 -14.15 -5.22
CA VAL A 138 4.32 -13.28 -4.36
C VAL A 138 4.08 -11.80 -4.72
N LYS A 139 4.15 -10.93 -3.74
CA LYS A 139 4.02 -9.48 -3.92
C LYS A 139 5.36 -8.80 -3.61
N ASP A 140 5.65 -7.69 -4.24
CA ASP A 140 6.64 -6.73 -3.75
C ASP A 140 5.97 -5.67 -2.86
N ALA A 141 6.76 -4.75 -2.30
CA ALA A 141 6.25 -3.76 -1.36
C ALA A 141 5.19 -2.82 -1.97
N LEU A 142 5.36 -2.41 -3.25
CA LEU A 142 4.40 -1.53 -3.93
C LEU A 142 3.14 -2.32 -4.30
N THR A 143 3.29 -3.50 -4.86
CA THR A 143 2.17 -4.37 -5.20
C THR A 143 1.35 -4.73 -3.96
N LEU A 144 1.98 -4.98 -2.80
CA LEU A 144 1.29 -5.22 -1.53
C LEU A 144 0.42 -4.03 -1.11
N LEU A 145 0.94 -2.80 -1.23
CA LEU A 145 0.19 -1.59 -0.88
C LEU A 145 -1.09 -1.46 -1.71
N PHE A 146 -1.00 -1.64 -3.03
CA PHE A 146 -2.17 -1.52 -3.91
C PHE A 146 -3.13 -2.70 -3.77
N TYR A 147 -2.62 -3.91 -3.53
CA TYR A 147 -3.44 -5.06 -3.16
C TYR A 147 -4.21 -4.79 -1.86
N ALA A 148 -3.55 -4.25 -0.84
CA ALA A 148 -4.20 -3.90 0.43
C ALA A 148 -5.32 -2.87 0.23
N ARG A 149 -5.10 -1.84 -0.59
CA ARG A 149 -6.13 -0.85 -0.94
C ARG A 149 -7.36 -1.51 -1.58
N ARG A 150 -7.15 -2.43 -2.51
CA ARG A 150 -8.23 -3.20 -3.14
C ARG A 150 -9.04 -3.99 -2.10
N GLU A 151 -8.37 -4.74 -1.24
CA GLU A 151 -9.04 -5.56 -0.22
C GLU A 151 -9.79 -4.69 0.79
N LEU A 152 -9.17 -3.63 1.28
CA LEU A 152 -9.82 -2.67 2.19
C LEU A 152 -11.02 -1.98 1.53
N GLY A 153 -10.95 -1.65 0.24
CA GLY A 153 -12.06 -1.12 -0.54
C GLY A 153 -13.25 -2.08 -0.60
N GLN A 154 -12.99 -3.37 -0.54
CA GLN A 154 -14.00 -4.43 -0.48
C GLN A 154 -14.41 -4.78 0.97
N GLY A 155 -13.97 -3.98 1.96
CA GLY A 155 -14.30 -4.21 3.37
C GLY A 155 -13.54 -5.35 4.03
N ARG A 156 -12.44 -5.82 3.46
CA ARG A 156 -11.63 -6.92 3.97
C ARG A 156 -10.22 -6.45 4.34
N VAL A 157 -9.67 -6.98 5.42
CA VAL A 157 -8.23 -6.91 5.68
C VAL A 157 -7.56 -8.03 4.91
N PRO A 158 -6.49 -7.76 4.13
CA PRO A 158 -5.82 -8.82 3.39
C PRO A 158 -5.23 -9.88 4.33
N PRO A 159 -5.28 -11.17 3.95
CA PRO A 159 -4.60 -12.21 4.71
C PRO A 159 -3.07 -12.00 4.64
N PRO A 160 -2.29 -12.65 5.52
CA PRO A 160 -0.84 -12.61 5.45
C PRO A 160 -0.31 -12.91 4.05
N GLN A 161 0.68 -12.14 3.59
CA GLN A 161 1.26 -12.23 2.25
C GLN A 161 2.75 -12.46 2.31
N SER A 162 3.28 -13.22 1.35
CA SER A 162 4.71 -13.26 1.08
C SER A 162 5.10 -12.06 0.25
N VAL A 163 6.12 -11.34 0.70
CA VAL A 163 6.57 -10.07 0.11
C VAL A 163 8.04 -10.12 -0.22
N LEU A 164 8.36 -9.73 -1.43
CA LEU A 164 9.72 -9.61 -1.94
C LEU A 164 10.23 -8.17 -1.75
N PHE A 165 11.33 -8.02 -1.03
CA PHE A 165 12.00 -6.74 -0.84
C PHE A 165 13.46 -6.96 -0.43
N GLY A 166 14.32 -7.23 -1.40
CA GLY A 166 15.72 -7.65 -1.14
C GLY A 166 15.85 -9.03 -0.50
N GLY A 167 14.75 -9.72 -0.27
CA GLY A 167 14.57 -11.04 0.30
C GLY A 167 13.10 -11.35 0.51
N LEU A 168 12.78 -12.56 0.93
CA LEU A 168 11.39 -12.97 1.16
C LEU A 168 10.97 -12.68 2.60
N TYR A 169 9.94 -11.86 2.76
CA TYR A 169 9.31 -11.48 4.02
C TYR A 169 7.90 -12.04 4.12
N GLN A 170 7.43 -12.21 5.35
CA GLN A 170 6.01 -12.43 5.63
C GLN A 170 5.42 -11.11 6.12
N ALA A 171 4.45 -10.60 5.36
CA ALA A 171 3.71 -9.40 5.70
C ALA A 171 2.37 -9.76 6.34
N ARG A 172 2.05 -9.11 7.44
CA ARG A 172 0.75 -9.15 8.10
C ARG A 172 0.22 -7.73 8.25
N LEU A 173 -1.03 -7.54 7.89
CA LEU A 173 -1.75 -6.29 8.05
C LEU A 173 -2.85 -6.48 9.10
N ASP A 174 -2.83 -5.67 10.14
CA ASP A 174 -3.81 -5.71 11.22
C ASP A 174 -4.60 -4.40 11.25
N TYR A 175 -5.93 -4.49 11.25
CA TYR A 175 -6.79 -3.32 11.43
C TYR A 175 -6.74 -2.86 12.89
N ALA A 176 -6.19 -1.67 13.12
CA ALA A 176 -6.03 -1.10 14.45
C ALA A 176 -7.16 -0.12 14.85
N GLY A 177 -8.18 0.01 14.01
CA GLY A 177 -9.35 0.84 14.28
C GLY A 177 -9.42 2.11 13.43
N ALA A 178 -10.51 2.84 13.66
CA ALA A 178 -10.71 4.16 13.06
C ALA A 178 -10.00 5.21 13.90
N GLU A 179 -9.29 6.14 13.24
CA GLU A 179 -8.58 7.23 13.89
C GLU A 179 -8.79 8.54 13.14
N MET A 180 -8.98 9.64 13.88
CA MET A 180 -9.03 10.98 13.33
C MET A 180 -7.60 11.53 13.29
N ILE A 181 -7.12 11.86 12.08
CA ILE A 181 -5.80 12.47 11.90
C ILE A 181 -5.93 13.85 11.26
N GLN A 182 -4.89 14.68 11.42
CA GLN A 182 -4.80 15.96 10.73
C GLN A 182 -4.03 15.77 9.42
N ILE A 183 -4.61 16.20 8.30
CA ILE A 183 -3.95 16.26 6.98
C ILE A 183 -4.14 17.70 6.46
N ALA A 184 -3.04 18.41 6.22
CA ALA A 184 -3.08 19.81 5.79
C ALA A 184 -4.02 20.65 6.70
N GLU A 185 -3.88 20.52 8.01
CA GLU A 185 -4.67 21.21 9.04
C GLU A 185 -6.17 20.88 9.06
N ARG A 186 -6.58 19.83 8.36
CA ARG A 186 -7.99 19.38 8.34
C ARG A 186 -8.13 18.02 9.02
N PRO A 187 -9.11 17.85 9.91
CA PRO A 187 -9.39 16.55 10.50
C PRO A 187 -9.97 15.59 9.44
N VAL A 188 -9.38 14.42 9.32
CA VAL A 188 -9.83 13.36 8.40
C VAL A 188 -9.96 12.06 9.16
N GLN A 189 -11.14 11.43 9.05
CA GLN A 189 -11.34 10.10 9.61
C GLN A 189 -10.71 9.04 8.71
N THR A 190 -9.88 8.19 9.30
CA THR A 190 -9.10 7.18 8.61
C THR A 190 -9.31 5.80 9.22
N ASP A 191 -8.93 4.78 8.47
CA ASP A 191 -8.73 3.42 8.97
C ASP A 191 -7.23 3.18 9.12
N LYS A 192 -6.80 2.90 10.37
CA LYS A 192 -5.41 2.62 10.70
C LYS A 192 -5.11 1.15 10.50
N ILE A 193 -4.08 0.87 9.72
CA ILE A 193 -3.52 -0.47 9.51
C ILE A 193 -2.10 -0.50 10.06
N VAL A 194 -1.81 -1.50 10.89
CA VAL A 194 -0.45 -1.82 11.32
C VAL A 194 0.08 -2.91 10.39
N CYS A 195 1.19 -2.64 9.73
CA CYS A 195 1.86 -3.58 8.85
C CYS A 195 3.11 -4.11 9.53
N SER A 196 3.17 -5.42 9.77
CA SER A 196 4.32 -6.12 10.33
C SER A 196 4.99 -6.94 9.22
N LEU A 197 6.28 -6.73 8.99
CA LEU A 197 7.09 -7.50 8.05
C LEU A 197 8.10 -8.32 8.85
N LYS A 198 8.11 -9.64 8.66
CA LYS A 198 9.10 -10.56 9.22
C LYS A 198 9.92 -11.20 8.10
N GLY A 199 11.20 -10.96 8.08
CA GLY A 199 12.15 -11.53 7.14
C GLY A 199 13.27 -12.32 7.82
N PRO A 200 14.17 -12.91 7.04
CA PRO A 200 15.26 -13.74 7.57
C PRO A 200 16.29 -12.94 8.40
N ALA A 201 16.46 -11.65 8.11
CA ALA A 201 17.48 -10.81 8.74
C ALA A 201 16.90 -9.66 9.57
N SER A 202 15.63 -9.36 9.44
CA SER A 202 15.02 -8.21 10.11
C SER A 202 13.50 -8.36 10.25
N SER A 203 12.96 -7.62 11.20
CA SER A 203 11.52 -7.37 11.30
C SER A 203 11.29 -5.86 11.40
N VAL A 204 10.23 -5.38 10.79
CA VAL A 204 9.81 -3.99 10.89
C VAL A 204 8.30 -3.92 11.04
N GLU A 205 7.84 -2.96 11.83
CA GLU A 205 6.43 -2.64 11.97
C GLU A 205 6.24 -1.16 11.68
N PHE A 206 5.22 -0.83 10.89
CA PHE A 206 4.88 0.54 10.54
C PHE A 206 3.38 0.71 10.40
N GLU A 207 2.92 1.95 10.41
CA GLU A 207 1.51 2.30 10.37
C GLU A 207 1.17 2.96 9.04
N ILE A 208 0.00 2.60 8.48
CA ILE A 208 -0.59 3.27 7.32
C ILE A 208 -2.01 3.70 7.68
N TYR A 209 -2.34 4.94 7.38
CA TYR A 209 -3.66 5.52 7.58
C TYR A 209 -4.33 5.71 6.22
N PHE A 210 -5.39 4.96 6.00
CA PHE A 210 -6.14 5.00 4.75
C PHE A 210 -7.37 5.88 4.88
N ALA A 211 -7.64 6.69 3.86
CA ALA A 211 -8.91 7.38 3.73
C ALA A 211 -10.07 6.37 3.63
N ARG A 212 -11.26 6.82 4.03
CA ARG A 212 -12.50 6.05 3.87
C ARG A 212 -13.19 6.32 2.53
N ASP A 213 -12.40 6.68 1.53
CA ASP A 213 -12.85 6.79 0.14
C ASP A 213 -12.86 5.40 -0.55
N PRO A 214 -13.51 5.26 -1.71
CA PRO A 214 -13.53 4.00 -2.45
C PRO A 214 -12.14 3.51 -2.86
N ALA A 215 -11.20 4.42 -3.09
CA ALA A 215 -9.84 4.11 -3.49
C ALA A 215 -8.94 3.70 -2.31
N ARG A 216 -9.41 3.89 -1.07
CA ARG A 216 -8.61 3.67 0.12
C ARG A 216 -7.26 4.36 0.01
N THR A 217 -7.31 5.66 -0.30
CA THR A 217 -6.11 6.48 -0.49
C THR A 217 -5.24 6.47 0.76
N PRO A 218 -3.95 6.09 0.67
CA PRO A 218 -3.05 6.16 1.82
C PRO A 218 -2.70 7.63 2.11
N LEU A 219 -3.15 8.14 3.24
CA LEU A 219 -2.96 9.55 3.62
C LEU A 219 -1.69 9.79 4.41
N LEU A 220 -1.29 8.81 5.22
CA LEU A 220 -0.17 8.96 6.12
C LEU A 220 0.50 7.61 6.34
N PHE A 221 1.82 7.58 6.21
CA PHE A 221 2.67 6.48 6.64
C PHE A 221 3.49 6.94 7.84
N LYS A 222 3.63 6.10 8.86
CA LYS A 222 4.54 6.31 9.99
C LYS A 222 5.48 5.14 10.10
N VAL A 223 6.76 5.39 9.85
CA VAL A 223 7.80 4.36 9.80
C VAL A 223 8.81 4.60 10.92
N PRO A 224 9.00 3.65 11.85
CA PRO A 224 10.04 3.76 12.86
C PRO A 224 11.41 3.50 12.22
N LEU A 225 12.32 4.44 12.38
CA LEU A 225 13.71 4.31 12.00
C LEU A 225 14.58 4.53 13.26
N PRO A 226 15.88 4.17 13.25
CA PRO A 226 16.74 4.33 14.42
C PRO A 226 16.80 5.75 15.00
N LEU A 227 16.57 6.76 14.15
CA LEU A 227 16.56 8.19 14.54
C LEU A 227 15.19 8.71 14.98
N GLY A 228 14.16 7.85 15.00
CA GLY A 228 12.80 8.21 15.40
C GLY A 228 11.73 7.77 14.40
N ARG A 229 10.50 8.21 14.62
CA ARG A 229 9.36 7.85 13.77
C ARG A 229 9.15 8.90 12.67
N PHE A 230 9.53 8.57 11.46
CA PHE A 230 9.33 9.40 10.27
C PHE A 230 7.91 9.25 9.74
N SER A 231 7.41 10.29 9.08
CA SER A 231 6.12 10.22 8.40
C SER A 231 6.23 10.65 6.94
N MET A 232 5.33 10.09 6.13
CA MET A 232 5.09 10.51 4.76
C MET A 232 3.60 10.84 4.67
N GLU A 233 3.28 12.14 4.51
CA GLU A 233 1.93 12.71 4.58
C GLU A 233 1.48 13.22 3.21
N LEU A 234 0.27 12.84 2.78
CA LEU A 234 -0.29 13.23 1.49
C LEU A 234 -0.48 14.74 1.40
N VAL A 235 0.07 15.34 0.34
CA VAL A 235 -0.16 16.74 -0.03
C VAL A 235 -1.45 16.82 -0.86
N ARG A 236 -2.35 17.72 -0.50
CA ARG A 236 -3.61 17.98 -1.22
C ARG A 236 -3.58 19.31 -1.96
#